data_3df58e2542cc5193c61c0a185ef7c31a
#
_entry.id   3df58e2542cc5193c61c0a185ef7c31a
#
_cell.length_a   1.000
_cell.length_b   1.000
_cell.length_c   1.000
_cell.angle_alpha   90.00
_cell.angle_beta   90.00
_cell.angle_gamma   90.00
#
_symmetry.space_group_name_H-M   'P 1'
#
loop_
_entity.id
_entity.type
_entity.pdbx_description
1 polymer ?
#
loop_
_entity_poly.entity_id
_entity_poly.type
_entity_poly.pdbx_seq_one_letter_code
_entity_poly.pdbx_strand_id
1 'polypeptide(L)'
;VKHFAANNQETDRMRVSADVDPRPLREIYLRGFQRVVQDAQPWTVMCSYNRINGMYASQNRWLLTDVLRGEWGFAGLVVSDWGAVVDRAAALAAGLDLEMPASGGRTDRQIVAAVRSGTLDESVLDAAATRVVALAARAVDDPAARFDVDAHHALARRVAAECVVLLQNDGTLPLSPDTRIAVIGDLAQSPRYQGAGSSRIEPTRLDAALDEIRALSATDVPFAPGYLADGSTSDELLTAAAGTAADADVAVVFLGVPAELESEGFDRTDIDLPASQLRLLDAVLAASPRTVVVLSNGGVVALSGFTARVPAIVEGWLLGQAGGGALADVLFGTVDPSGRLAETIPLRLADVPSYTDFPGEHSHVRYGEGLFVGYRGFDARGTDVSFPFGHGLSYTSFAYSDASATAEEVAVTVTNTGGRAGAEVVQVYVSVPGSAVTRPPRELKGFAKVRLEPGEARQVRIPLRRSDLAYWDTRVDEWVVEGGRYVVEIGASSRDLRVRCDVDITGDAVRVPLTLDSSIGEVLANPAAAEVLGRMFAQSAGGSAALDPAVPAMAASMPLGRVLSFGDFGIEADQVQALLDAAADG
;
A
#
# COMPACT_ATOMS: atom_id res chain seq x y z
N VAL A 1 -3.56 11.53 10.32
CA VAL A 1 -3.31 10.33 9.50
C VAL A 1 -4.59 9.50 9.44
N LYS A 2 -4.96 8.96 8.23
CA LYS A 2 -6.26 8.26 8.05
C LYS A 2 -6.22 7.25 6.90
N HIS A 3 -7.14 6.31 6.86
CA HIS A 3 -8.19 5.98 7.83
C HIS A 3 -7.77 4.72 8.60
N PHE A 4 -7.68 4.78 9.92
CA PHE A 4 -7.11 3.73 10.79
C PHE A 4 -8.20 2.74 11.23
N ALA A 5 -8.30 1.51 10.67
CA ALA A 5 -7.45 0.85 9.68
C ALA A 5 -8.28 -0.16 8.84
N ALA A 6 -7.61 -0.77 7.85
CA ALA A 6 -8.19 -1.85 7.03
C ALA A 6 -9.52 -1.47 6.33
N ASN A 7 -9.65 -0.21 5.89
CA ASN A 7 -10.78 0.29 5.12
C ASN A 7 -10.38 0.38 3.64
N ASN A 8 -10.37 -0.75 2.95
CA ASN A 8 -9.82 -0.91 1.60
C ASN A 8 -10.89 -1.09 0.52
N GLN A 9 -12.16 -0.81 0.84
CA GLN A 9 -13.27 -0.85 -0.11
C GLN A 9 -14.31 0.22 0.21
N GLU A 10 -15.10 0.60 -0.80
CA GLU A 10 -16.23 1.51 -0.64
C GLU A 10 -17.53 0.76 -0.38
N THR A 11 -17.71 -0.43 -0.97
CA THR A 11 -18.89 -1.27 -0.79
C THR A 11 -19.12 -1.58 0.68
N ASP A 12 -20.27 -1.17 1.20
CA ASP A 12 -20.69 -1.35 2.59
C ASP A 12 -19.70 -0.78 3.65
N ARG A 13 -18.80 0.16 3.28
CA ARG A 13 -17.71 0.64 4.13
C ARG A 13 -18.13 1.07 5.54
N MET A 14 -19.39 1.55 5.70
CA MET A 14 -19.92 2.00 6.99
C MET A 14 -20.25 0.86 7.98
N ARG A 15 -20.23 -0.40 7.54
CA ARG A 15 -20.66 -1.55 8.35
C ARG A 15 -19.98 -2.88 8.05
N VAL A 16 -19.22 -2.96 6.95
CA VAL A 16 -18.52 -4.20 6.57
C VAL A 16 -17.50 -4.58 7.64
N SER A 17 -17.37 -5.87 7.91
CA SER A 17 -16.27 -6.43 8.69
C SER A 17 -15.13 -6.82 7.74
N ALA A 18 -13.97 -6.18 7.87
CA ALA A 18 -12.73 -6.64 7.30
C ALA A 18 -12.20 -7.77 8.18
N ASP A 19 -12.34 -9.01 7.69
CA ASP A 19 -11.92 -10.20 8.42
C ASP A 19 -10.46 -10.53 8.01
N VAL A 20 -9.54 -10.19 8.90
CA VAL A 20 -8.09 -10.18 8.63
C VAL A 20 -7.35 -10.99 9.67
N ASP A 21 -6.53 -11.93 9.23
CA ASP A 21 -5.66 -12.68 10.13
C ASP A 21 -4.66 -11.78 10.85
N PRO A 22 -4.16 -12.15 12.05
CA PRO A 22 -3.27 -11.30 12.86
C PRO A 22 -2.00 -10.86 12.11
N ARG A 23 -1.32 -11.75 11.36
CA ARG A 23 -0.10 -11.41 10.63
C ARG A 23 -0.33 -10.35 9.54
N PRO A 24 -1.22 -10.53 8.55
CA PRO A 24 -1.48 -9.49 7.57
C PRO A 24 -2.02 -8.20 8.21
N LEU A 25 -2.82 -8.27 9.27
CA LEU A 25 -3.28 -7.09 9.98
C LEU A 25 -2.08 -6.28 10.50
N ARG A 26 -1.15 -6.90 11.21
CA ARG A 26 0.05 -6.26 11.77
C ARG A 26 1.08 -5.87 10.69
N GLU A 27 1.40 -6.77 9.77
CA GLU A 27 2.51 -6.63 8.83
C GLU A 27 2.16 -5.73 7.61
N ILE A 28 0.87 -5.62 7.25
CA ILE A 28 0.40 -4.84 6.08
C ILE A 28 -0.43 -3.64 6.52
N TYR A 29 -1.62 -3.88 7.13
CA TYR A 29 -2.63 -2.84 7.32
C TYR A 29 -2.34 -1.88 8.46
N LEU A 30 -1.61 -2.30 9.49
CA LEU A 30 -1.21 -1.46 10.62
C LEU A 30 0.22 -0.91 10.48
N ARG A 31 1.10 -1.58 9.71
CA ARG A 31 2.52 -1.25 9.66
C ARG A 31 2.81 0.18 9.22
N GLY A 32 2.09 0.67 8.20
CA GLY A 32 2.24 2.06 7.72
C GLY A 32 1.88 3.08 8.79
N PHE A 33 0.79 2.86 9.52
CA PHE A 33 0.38 3.73 10.64
C PHE A 33 1.39 3.68 11.78
N GLN A 34 1.86 2.49 12.16
CA GLN A 34 2.89 2.32 13.18
C GLN A 34 4.11 3.17 12.87
N ARG A 35 4.62 3.09 11.65
CA ARG A 35 5.79 3.85 11.22
C ARG A 35 5.56 5.35 11.30
N VAL A 36 4.41 5.84 10.79
CA VAL A 36 4.08 7.27 10.86
C VAL A 36 3.96 7.75 12.31
N VAL A 37 3.32 6.97 13.18
CA VAL A 37 3.17 7.33 14.60
C VAL A 37 4.54 7.39 15.28
N GLN A 38 5.36 6.36 15.13
CA GLN A 38 6.66 6.26 15.80
C GLN A 38 7.68 7.27 15.27
N ASP A 39 7.71 7.50 13.96
CA ASP A 39 8.71 8.40 13.34
C ASP A 39 8.30 9.88 13.38
N ALA A 40 7.00 10.21 13.30
CA ALA A 40 6.53 11.58 13.09
C ALA A 40 5.59 12.12 14.19
N GLN A 41 5.04 11.27 15.06
CA GLN A 41 4.09 11.66 16.13
C GLN A 41 3.02 12.63 15.61
N PRO A 42 2.13 12.21 14.70
CA PRO A 42 1.09 13.08 14.12
C PRO A 42 0.17 13.62 15.22
N TRP A 43 -0.38 14.81 15.05
CA TRP A 43 -1.25 15.42 16.06
C TRP A 43 -2.58 14.69 16.19
N THR A 44 -3.04 14.10 15.09
CA THR A 44 -4.32 13.39 15.06
C THR A 44 -4.25 12.11 14.21
N VAL A 45 -5.05 11.13 14.62
CA VAL A 45 -5.35 9.92 13.85
C VAL A 45 -6.87 9.84 13.70
N MET A 46 -7.37 9.58 12.50
CA MET A 46 -8.79 9.36 12.24
C MET A 46 -9.05 7.86 12.14
N CYS A 47 -9.96 7.34 12.96
CA CYS A 47 -10.41 5.96 12.84
C CYS A 47 -11.29 5.76 11.60
N SER A 48 -11.30 4.56 11.05
CA SER A 48 -12.09 4.18 9.88
C SER A 48 -13.55 3.84 10.24
N TYR A 49 -14.38 3.66 9.21
CA TYR A 49 -15.80 3.30 9.35
C TYR A 49 -16.03 1.84 9.71
N ASN A 50 -15.28 0.95 9.07
CA ASN A 50 -15.51 -0.50 9.03
C ASN A 50 -15.32 -1.17 10.40
N ARG A 51 -15.75 -2.42 10.46
CA ARG A 51 -15.32 -3.33 11.51
C ARG A 51 -14.01 -4.00 11.13
N ILE A 52 -13.24 -4.36 12.13
CA ILE A 52 -12.08 -5.24 12.01
C ILE A 52 -12.41 -6.48 12.85
N ASN A 53 -12.51 -7.64 12.21
CA ASN A 53 -12.86 -8.91 12.88
C ASN A 53 -14.13 -8.77 13.76
N GLY A 54 -15.17 -8.14 13.21
CA GLY A 54 -16.47 -7.95 13.86
C GLY A 54 -16.61 -6.69 14.73
N MET A 55 -15.50 -6.04 15.14
CA MET A 55 -15.54 -4.86 16.02
C MET A 55 -15.34 -3.56 15.23
N TYR A 56 -16.25 -2.59 15.38
CA TYR A 56 -16.09 -1.27 14.75
C TYR A 56 -14.77 -0.61 15.16
N ALA A 57 -14.05 -0.07 14.19
CA ALA A 57 -12.76 0.59 14.44
C ALA A 57 -12.88 1.70 15.50
N SER A 58 -13.99 2.46 15.49
CA SER A 58 -14.27 3.52 16.48
C SER A 58 -14.50 3.02 17.90
N GLN A 59 -14.80 1.74 18.09
CA GLN A 59 -15.12 1.11 19.39
C GLN A 59 -14.12 0.00 19.75
N ASN A 60 -13.04 -0.14 18.98
CA ASN A 60 -12.04 -1.18 19.16
C ASN A 60 -10.95 -0.72 20.12
N ARG A 61 -11.09 -1.10 21.42
CA ARG A 61 -10.13 -0.77 22.47
C ARG A 61 -8.73 -1.30 22.13
N TRP A 62 -8.63 -2.55 21.66
CA TRP A 62 -7.36 -3.13 21.25
C TRP A 62 -6.66 -2.24 20.22
N LEU A 63 -7.40 -1.79 19.18
CA LEU A 63 -6.85 -0.95 18.12
C LEU A 63 -6.44 0.44 18.62
N LEU A 64 -7.38 1.16 19.31
CA LEU A 64 -7.22 2.58 19.63
C LEU A 64 -6.42 2.83 20.93
N THR A 65 -6.46 1.89 21.86
CA THR A 65 -5.78 2.05 23.15
C THR A 65 -4.55 1.15 23.25
N ASP A 66 -4.72 -0.16 23.11
CA ASP A 66 -3.65 -1.09 23.42
C ASP A 66 -2.55 -1.00 22.35
N VAL A 67 -2.90 -1.02 21.06
CA VAL A 67 -1.94 -0.92 19.94
C VAL A 67 -1.49 0.54 19.73
N LEU A 68 -2.44 1.44 19.41
CA LEU A 68 -2.07 2.80 18.99
C LEU A 68 -1.36 3.58 20.09
N ARG A 69 -1.90 3.54 21.32
CA ARG A 69 -1.34 4.30 22.45
C ARG A 69 -0.34 3.50 23.26
N GLY A 70 -0.67 2.25 23.59
CA GLY A 70 0.18 1.40 24.43
C GLY A 70 1.46 0.97 23.73
N GLU A 71 1.33 0.28 22.58
CA GLU A 71 2.50 -0.26 21.88
C GLU A 71 3.28 0.83 21.10
N TRP A 72 2.57 1.75 20.42
CA TRP A 72 3.23 2.72 19.52
C TRP A 72 3.51 4.08 20.19
N GLY A 73 2.96 4.32 21.37
CA GLY A 73 3.20 5.55 22.12
C GLY A 73 2.51 6.78 21.53
N PHE A 74 1.36 6.63 20.86
CA PHE A 74 0.63 7.77 20.30
C PHE A 74 0.07 8.67 21.39
N ALA A 75 0.51 9.91 21.43
CA ALA A 75 0.09 10.91 22.42
C ALA A 75 -1.01 11.86 21.94
N GLY A 76 -1.34 11.81 20.63
CA GLY A 76 -2.27 12.75 20.00
C GLY A 76 -3.75 12.39 20.19
N LEU A 77 -4.59 13.10 19.46
CA LEU A 77 -6.04 12.97 19.48
C LEU A 77 -6.51 11.94 18.43
N VAL A 78 -7.43 11.05 18.82
CA VAL A 78 -8.17 10.19 17.90
C VAL A 78 -9.51 10.83 17.58
N VAL A 79 -9.77 11.07 16.30
CA VAL A 79 -11.04 11.59 15.78
C VAL A 79 -11.76 10.50 14.99
N SER A 80 -13.10 10.49 15.01
CA SER A 80 -13.87 9.61 14.14
C SER A 80 -13.87 10.11 12.70
N ASP A 81 -14.03 9.22 11.74
CA ASP A 81 -14.56 9.60 10.44
C ASP A 81 -16.04 10.03 10.57
N TRP A 82 -16.58 10.72 9.56
CA TRP A 82 -17.90 11.37 9.59
C TRP A 82 -19.03 10.34 9.69
N GLY A 83 -19.60 10.20 10.90
CA GLY A 83 -20.66 9.22 11.19
C GLY A 83 -20.15 7.80 11.52
N ALA A 84 -18.87 7.62 11.78
CA ALA A 84 -18.29 6.31 12.14
C ALA A 84 -18.65 5.82 13.55
N VAL A 85 -19.24 6.67 14.40
CA VAL A 85 -19.58 6.32 15.78
C VAL A 85 -20.98 5.70 15.85
N VAL A 86 -21.05 4.46 16.32
CA VAL A 86 -22.29 3.73 16.55
C VAL A 86 -22.75 3.88 18.00
N ASP A 87 -21.86 3.66 18.96
CA ASP A 87 -22.08 3.89 20.39
C ASP A 87 -21.00 4.84 20.93
N ARG A 88 -21.43 6.04 21.34
CA ARG A 88 -20.49 7.09 21.76
C ARG A 88 -19.78 6.79 23.08
N ALA A 89 -20.46 6.18 24.03
CA ALA A 89 -19.85 5.83 25.32
C ALA A 89 -18.83 4.70 25.14
N ALA A 90 -19.17 3.66 24.37
CA ALA A 90 -18.25 2.58 24.03
C ALA A 90 -17.03 3.09 23.23
N ALA A 91 -17.25 4.02 22.30
CA ALA A 91 -16.17 4.60 21.51
C ALA A 91 -15.19 5.42 22.40
N LEU A 92 -15.72 6.22 23.33
CA LEU A 92 -14.90 6.96 24.29
C LEU A 92 -14.11 6.00 25.19
N ALA A 93 -14.75 4.96 25.71
CA ALA A 93 -14.10 3.93 26.51
C ALA A 93 -12.99 3.19 25.74
N ALA A 94 -13.13 3.05 24.43
CA ALA A 94 -12.14 2.43 23.55
C ALA A 94 -10.94 3.34 23.21
N GLY A 95 -11.03 4.66 23.47
CA GLY A 95 -9.95 5.61 23.21
C GLY A 95 -10.21 6.62 22.09
N LEU A 96 -11.45 6.70 21.56
CA LEU A 96 -11.89 7.73 20.63
C LEU A 96 -12.17 9.04 21.36
N ASP A 97 -11.40 10.08 21.10
CA ASP A 97 -11.50 11.35 21.82
C ASP A 97 -12.62 12.25 21.26
N LEU A 98 -12.69 12.41 19.95
CA LEU A 98 -13.58 13.36 19.28
C LEU A 98 -14.47 12.69 18.22
N GLU A 99 -15.78 12.86 18.37
CA GLU A 99 -16.75 12.43 17.36
C GLU A 99 -16.99 13.54 16.32
N MET A 100 -17.03 13.17 15.04
CA MET A 100 -17.37 14.05 13.94
C MET A 100 -18.44 13.41 13.03
N PRO A 101 -19.35 14.20 12.46
CA PRO A 101 -19.63 15.60 12.79
C PRO A 101 -20.28 15.76 14.16
N ALA A 102 -20.33 16.98 14.65
CA ALA A 102 -21.02 17.27 15.92
C ALA A 102 -22.49 16.80 15.91
N SER A 103 -22.92 16.12 16.97
CA SER A 103 -24.25 15.51 17.08
C SER A 103 -25.35 16.47 17.58
N GLY A 104 -25.03 17.76 17.79
CA GLY A 104 -25.94 18.71 18.41
C GLY A 104 -26.28 18.38 19.87
N GLY A 105 -25.36 17.77 20.58
CA GLY A 105 -25.49 17.40 22.00
C GLY A 105 -26.21 16.07 22.24
N ARG A 106 -26.60 15.32 21.18
CA ARG A 106 -27.29 14.04 21.36
C ARG A 106 -26.38 12.99 21.99
N THR A 107 -25.18 12.84 21.47
CA THR A 107 -24.19 11.87 21.96
C THR A 107 -23.49 12.35 23.23
N ASP A 108 -23.39 13.66 23.47
CA ASP A 108 -22.89 14.22 24.72
C ASP A 108 -23.75 13.78 25.92
N ARG A 109 -25.08 13.76 25.74
CA ARG A 109 -26.01 13.26 26.78
C ARG A 109 -25.80 11.77 27.07
N GLN A 110 -25.38 10.97 26.10
CA GLN A 110 -25.04 9.55 26.31
C GLN A 110 -23.79 9.41 27.19
N ILE A 111 -22.75 10.21 26.93
CA ILE A 111 -21.54 10.25 27.78
C ILE A 111 -21.90 10.64 29.20
N VAL A 112 -22.64 11.75 29.39
CA VAL A 112 -23.06 12.21 30.71
C VAL A 112 -23.87 11.16 31.47
N ALA A 113 -24.78 10.46 30.78
CA ALA A 113 -25.56 9.37 31.37
C ALA A 113 -24.65 8.19 31.77
N ALA A 114 -23.70 7.80 30.93
CA ALA A 114 -22.78 6.70 31.20
C ALA A 114 -21.86 7.00 32.42
N VAL A 115 -21.33 8.22 32.52
CA VAL A 115 -20.53 8.65 33.69
C VAL A 115 -21.39 8.65 34.95
N ARG A 116 -22.59 9.23 34.90
CA ARG A 116 -23.50 9.29 36.08
C ARG A 116 -23.96 7.91 36.56
N SER A 117 -24.10 6.95 35.65
CA SER A 117 -24.46 5.57 36.01
C SER A 117 -23.27 4.72 36.45
N GLY A 118 -22.03 5.23 36.32
CA GLY A 118 -20.81 4.50 36.64
C GLY A 118 -20.43 3.45 35.58
N THR A 119 -21.07 3.45 34.38
CA THR A 119 -20.70 2.56 33.28
C THR A 119 -19.53 3.06 32.46
N LEU A 120 -19.18 4.34 32.60
CA LEU A 120 -17.98 4.97 32.05
C LEU A 120 -17.26 5.70 33.16
N ASP A 121 -15.96 5.42 33.35
CA ASP A 121 -15.12 6.14 34.29
C ASP A 121 -14.90 7.59 33.82
N GLU A 122 -15.12 8.57 34.71
CA GLU A 122 -14.95 9.99 34.41
C GLU A 122 -13.52 10.34 33.98
N SER A 123 -12.50 9.61 34.48
CA SER A 123 -11.11 9.80 34.11
C SER A 123 -10.86 9.56 32.60
N VAL A 124 -11.64 8.71 31.96
CA VAL A 124 -11.57 8.47 30.51
C VAL A 124 -12.05 9.70 29.74
N LEU A 125 -13.13 10.33 30.21
CA LEU A 125 -13.64 11.57 29.64
C LEU A 125 -12.64 12.71 29.83
N ASP A 126 -12.06 12.85 31.04
CA ASP A 126 -11.06 13.87 31.36
C ASP A 126 -9.81 13.74 30.48
N ALA A 127 -9.36 12.50 30.25
CA ALA A 127 -8.21 12.23 29.37
C ALA A 127 -8.50 12.63 27.92
N ALA A 128 -9.69 12.33 27.40
CA ALA A 128 -10.11 12.72 26.05
C ALA A 128 -10.26 14.24 25.91
N ALA A 129 -10.92 14.89 26.88
CA ALA A 129 -11.07 16.35 26.93
C ALA A 129 -9.71 17.05 26.97
N THR A 130 -8.78 16.52 27.77
CA THR A 130 -7.40 17.03 27.85
C THR A 130 -6.71 17.03 26.50
N ARG A 131 -6.85 15.93 25.69
CA ARG A 131 -6.26 15.87 24.35
C ARG A 131 -6.89 16.86 23.38
N VAL A 132 -8.21 17.06 23.45
CA VAL A 132 -8.90 18.08 22.64
C VAL A 132 -8.41 19.48 22.98
N VAL A 133 -8.32 19.82 24.27
CA VAL A 133 -7.81 21.13 24.74
C VAL A 133 -6.34 21.30 24.34
N ALA A 134 -5.52 20.26 24.49
CA ALA A 134 -4.10 20.30 24.11
C ALA A 134 -3.92 20.53 22.59
N LEU A 135 -4.78 19.94 21.76
CA LEU A 135 -4.77 20.20 20.30
C LEU A 135 -5.20 21.65 20.01
N ALA A 136 -6.28 22.11 20.61
CA ALA A 136 -6.76 23.49 20.42
C ALA A 136 -5.72 24.53 20.86
N ALA A 137 -4.98 24.25 21.94
CA ALA A 137 -3.91 25.13 22.42
C ALA A 137 -2.69 25.24 21.47
N ARG A 138 -2.57 24.34 20.48
CA ARG A 138 -1.54 24.44 19.43
C ARG A 138 -1.93 25.37 18.29
N ALA A 139 -3.19 25.78 18.22
CA ALA A 139 -3.64 26.70 17.19
C ALA A 139 -2.95 28.05 17.37
N VAL A 140 -2.37 28.55 16.28
CA VAL A 140 -1.78 29.89 16.20
C VAL A 140 -2.71 30.73 15.34
N ASP A 141 -3.27 31.78 15.92
CA ASP A 141 -4.00 32.78 15.17
C ASP A 141 -3.01 33.87 14.71
N ASP A 142 -2.61 33.78 13.46
CA ASP A 142 -1.79 34.79 12.81
C ASP A 142 -2.59 35.46 11.68
N PRO A 143 -3.28 36.59 11.97
CA PRO A 143 -4.08 37.30 10.96
C PRO A 143 -3.22 37.91 9.85
N ALA A 144 -1.90 37.98 10.03
CA ALA A 144 -0.95 38.44 9.02
C ALA A 144 -0.43 37.29 8.14
N ALA A 145 -0.71 36.04 8.47
CA ALA A 145 -0.29 34.92 7.66
C ALA A 145 -0.80 35.04 6.22
N ARG A 146 0.10 34.83 5.27
CA ARG A 146 -0.19 34.83 3.83
C ARG A 146 0.51 33.64 3.23
N PHE A 147 -0.06 33.12 2.15
CA PHE A 147 0.61 32.14 1.32
C PHE A 147 0.69 32.65 -0.13
N ASP A 148 1.77 32.29 -0.80
CA ASP A 148 2.01 32.64 -2.19
C ASP A 148 1.37 31.59 -3.11
N VAL A 149 0.24 31.96 -3.73
CA VAL A 149 -0.53 31.05 -4.60
C VAL A 149 0.31 30.60 -5.81
N ASP A 150 1.11 31.48 -6.40
CA ASP A 150 1.93 31.17 -7.57
C ASP A 150 3.09 30.23 -7.19
N ALA A 151 3.75 30.50 -6.06
CA ALA A 151 4.78 29.61 -5.54
C ALA A 151 4.23 28.22 -5.21
N HIS A 152 3.04 28.12 -4.62
CA HIS A 152 2.37 26.84 -4.33
C HIS A 152 1.94 26.12 -5.61
N HIS A 153 1.44 26.83 -6.63
CA HIS A 153 1.13 26.24 -7.93
C HIS A 153 2.39 25.70 -8.62
N ALA A 154 3.50 26.46 -8.61
CA ALA A 154 4.78 26.01 -9.14
C ALA A 154 5.31 24.77 -8.38
N LEU A 155 5.11 24.71 -7.06
CA LEU A 155 5.43 23.51 -6.28
C LEU A 155 4.55 22.32 -6.70
N ALA A 156 3.24 22.52 -6.86
CA ALA A 156 2.32 21.49 -7.32
C ALA A 156 2.73 20.93 -8.70
N ARG A 157 3.15 21.80 -9.66
CA ARG A 157 3.67 21.38 -10.98
C ARG A 157 4.92 20.51 -10.86
N ARG A 158 5.88 20.88 -10.01
CA ARG A 158 7.10 20.08 -9.79
C ARG A 158 6.77 18.72 -9.18
N VAL A 159 5.91 18.68 -8.14
CA VAL A 159 5.48 17.42 -7.49
C VAL A 159 4.73 16.53 -8.49
N ALA A 160 3.81 17.11 -9.26
CA ALA A 160 3.07 16.39 -10.29
C ALA A 160 4.00 15.76 -11.34
N ALA A 161 4.99 16.50 -11.85
CA ALA A 161 5.95 15.99 -12.81
C ALA A 161 6.79 14.81 -12.25
N GLU A 162 7.10 14.83 -10.97
CA GLU A 162 7.79 13.72 -10.29
C GLU A 162 6.92 12.46 -10.04
N CYS A 163 5.60 12.62 -10.15
CA CYS A 163 4.64 11.51 -10.05
C CYS A 163 4.35 10.83 -11.40
N VAL A 164 4.57 11.52 -12.52
CA VAL A 164 4.34 10.98 -13.86
C VAL A 164 5.22 9.76 -14.09
N VAL A 165 4.61 8.65 -14.53
CA VAL A 165 5.32 7.40 -14.84
C VAL A 165 5.34 7.16 -16.35
N LEU A 166 6.53 7.11 -16.93
CA LEU A 166 6.71 6.65 -18.31
C LEU A 166 6.68 5.12 -18.31
N LEU A 167 5.57 4.53 -18.76
CA LEU A 167 5.39 3.08 -18.75
C LEU A 167 6.12 2.41 -19.91
N GLN A 168 6.05 3.03 -21.08
CA GLN A 168 6.63 2.50 -22.31
C GLN A 168 7.08 3.64 -23.22
N ASN A 169 8.20 3.47 -23.93
CA ASN A 169 8.68 4.42 -24.93
C ASN A 169 9.63 3.75 -25.90
N ASP A 170 9.35 3.83 -27.19
CA ASP A 170 10.21 3.34 -28.27
C ASP A 170 11.20 4.39 -28.81
N GLY A 171 11.25 5.58 -28.16
CA GLY A 171 12.00 6.74 -28.60
C GLY A 171 11.11 7.84 -29.22
N THR A 172 9.79 7.67 -29.23
CA THR A 172 8.85 8.71 -29.68
C THR A 172 8.87 9.92 -28.73
N LEU A 173 9.05 9.69 -27.44
CA LEU A 173 9.25 10.73 -26.42
C LEU A 173 10.74 10.88 -26.07
N PRO A 174 11.20 12.09 -25.69
CA PRO A 174 10.46 13.36 -25.63
C PRO A 174 10.20 13.98 -26.99
N LEU A 175 9.13 14.78 -27.07
CA LEU A 175 8.75 15.52 -28.28
C LEU A 175 9.71 16.71 -28.49
N SER A 176 9.99 17.03 -29.76
CA SER A 176 10.62 18.31 -30.11
C SER A 176 9.55 19.40 -30.21
N PRO A 177 9.85 20.65 -29.85
CA PRO A 177 8.97 21.81 -30.13
C PRO A 177 8.55 21.94 -31.60
N ASP A 178 9.41 21.48 -32.52
CA ASP A 178 9.16 21.54 -33.98
C ASP A 178 8.32 20.37 -34.50
N THR A 179 7.99 19.38 -33.67
CA THR A 179 7.15 18.24 -34.07
C THR A 179 5.71 18.72 -34.31
N ARG A 180 5.12 18.33 -35.43
CA ARG A 180 3.69 18.57 -35.67
C ARG A 180 2.88 17.58 -34.82
N ILE A 181 2.23 18.12 -33.78
CA ILE A 181 1.52 17.34 -32.78
C ILE A 181 0.02 17.53 -32.98
N ALA A 182 -0.75 16.45 -32.96
CA ALA A 182 -2.20 16.48 -32.77
C ALA A 182 -2.53 16.04 -31.34
N VAL A 183 -3.36 16.81 -30.64
CA VAL A 183 -3.87 16.44 -29.31
C VAL A 183 -5.30 15.93 -29.44
N ILE A 184 -5.55 14.76 -28.87
CA ILE A 184 -6.81 14.03 -28.99
C ILE A 184 -7.30 13.59 -27.59
N GLY A 185 -8.60 13.69 -27.35
CA GLY A 185 -9.24 13.30 -26.10
C GLY A 185 -9.66 14.51 -25.25
N ASP A 186 -10.92 14.51 -24.78
CA ASP A 186 -11.49 15.61 -24.00
C ASP A 186 -10.68 15.93 -22.74
N LEU A 187 -10.09 14.90 -22.11
CA LEU A 187 -9.27 15.07 -20.89
C LEU A 187 -8.04 15.96 -21.09
N ALA A 188 -7.60 16.23 -22.32
CA ALA A 188 -6.53 17.19 -22.59
C ALA A 188 -6.97 18.64 -22.33
N GLN A 189 -8.24 18.95 -22.59
CA GLN A 189 -8.85 20.26 -22.41
C GLN A 189 -9.59 20.37 -21.07
N SER A 190 -10.27 19.30 -20.67
CA SER A 190 -11.11 19.23 -19.46
C SER A 190 -10.50 18.20 -18.48
N PRO A 191 -9.39 18.53 -17.80
CA PRO A 191 -8.63 17.53 -17.05
C PRO A 191 -9.39 17.01 -15.83
N ARG A 192 -9.35 15.69 -15.64
CA ARG A 192 -9.66 15.08 -14.36
C ARG A 192 -8.42 15.16 -13.46
N TYR A 193 -8.43 16.07 -12.51
CA TYR A 193 -7.25 16.42 -11.71
C TYR A 193 -7.26 15.87 -10.28
N GLN A 194 -8.40 15.38 -9.79
CA GLN A 194 -8.57 14.87 -8.41
C GLN A 194 -9.61 13.75 -8.35
N GLY A 195 -9.64 13.03 -7.23
CA GLY A 195 -10.72 12.10 -6.91
C GLY A 195 -12.06 12.81 -6.75
N ALA A 196 -13.15 12.04 -6.81
CA ALA A 196 -14.50 12.52 -6.55
C ALA A 196 -14.92 12.21 -5.10
N GLY A 197 -15.94 12.89 -4.60
CA GLY A 197 -16.48 12.70 -3.25
C GLY A 197 -16.01 13.77 -2.25
N SER A 198 -15.80 13.39 -1.00
CA SER A 198 -15.54 14.31 0.12
C SER A 198 -14.19 15.03 0.03
N SER A 199 -13.24 14.52 -0.75
CA SER A 199 -11.92 15.14 -0.95
C SER A 199 -11.90 16.26 -1.99
N ARG A 200 -13.02 16.50 -2.68
CA ARG A 200 -13.10 17.48 -3.76
C ARG A 200 -12.81 18.89 -3.26
N ILE A 201 -11.89 19.57 -3.96
CA ILE A 201 -11.55 20.98 -3.76
C ILE A 201 -11.74 21.77 -5.06
N GLU A 202 -11.96 23.08 -4.93
CA GLU A 202 -11.91 24.01 -6.05
C GLU A 202 -10.51 24.64 -6.11
N PRO A 203 -9.75 24.42 -7.19
CA PRO A 203 -8.38 24.92 -7.29
C PRO A 203 -8.38 26.43 -7.59
N THR A 204 -7.35 27.10 -7.13
CA THR A 204 -7.14 28.53 -7.45
C THR A 204 -6.84 28.75 -8.93
N ARG A 205 -6.26 27.77 -9.60
CA ARG A 205 -5.98 27.70 -11.03
C ARG A 205 -5.96 26.23 -11.45
N LEU A 206 -6.37 25.94 -12.67
CA LEU A 206 -6.31 24.59 -13.24
C LEU A 206 -5.62 24.64 -14.60
N ASP A 207 -4.49 23.94 -14.75
CA ASP A 207 -3.77 23.86 -16.01
C ASP A 207 -4.38 22.74 -16.89
N ALA A 208 -4.77 23.08 -18.11
CA ALA A 208 -5.16 22.12 -19.14
C ALA A 208 -3.93 21.69 -19.95
N ALA A 209 -3.74 20.38 -20.16
CA ALA A 209 -2.60 19.86 -20.90
C ALA A 209 -2.54 20.40 -22.34
N LEU A 210 -3.70 20.59 -22.99
CA LEU A 210 -3.79 21.15 -24.34
C LEU A 210 -3.15 22.55 -24.41
N ASP A 211 -3.45 23.44 -23.47
CA ASP A 211 -2.94 24.80 -23.47
C ASP A 211 -1.43 24.83 -23.18
N GLU A 212 -0.98 23.98 -22.27
CA GLU A 212 0.45 23.87 -21.92
C GLU A 212 1.27 23.24 -23.06
N ILE A 213 0.72 22.24 -23.79
CA ILE A 213 1.36 21.68 -24.98
C ILE A 213 1.45 22.72 -26.09
N ARG A 214 0.40 23.52 -26.30
CA ARG A 214 0.43 24.66 -27.25
C ARG A 214 1.49 25.69 -26.90
N ALA A 215 1.66 25.97 -25.62
CA ALA A 215 2.67 26.94 -25.16
C ALA A 215 4.12 26.48 -25.39
N LEU A 216 4.38 25.14 -25.38
CA LEU A 216 5.71 24.59 -25.63
C LEU A 216 5.98 24.22 -27.07
N SER A 217 4.96 24.10 -27.93
CA SER A 217 5.09 23.76 -29.34
C SER A 217 5.44 25.02 -30.17
N ALA A 218 6.36 24.85 -31.12
CA ALA A 218 6.67 25.87 -32.14
C ALA A 218 5.72 25.80 -33.36
N THR A 219 4.91 24.73 -33.45
CA THR A 219 3.94 24.50 -34.52
C THR A 219 2.51 24.64 -34.00
N ASP A 220 1.54 24.82 -34.92
CA ASP A 220 0.12 24.74 -34.55
C ASP A 220 -0.22 23.35 -34.02
N VAL A 221 -1.06 23.29 -32.96
CA VAL A 221 -1.46 22.06 -32.29
C VAL A 221 -2.98 21.88 -32.44
N PRO A 222 -3.44 21.19 -33.50
CA PRO A 222 -4.85 20.86 -33.67
C PRO A 222 -5.34 19.94 -32.57
N PHE A 223 -6.63 20.10 -32.25
CA PHE A 223 -7.31 19.35 -31.19
C PHE A 223 -8.61 18.73 -31.70
N ALA A 224 -8.86 17.48 -31.29
CA ALA A 224 -10.14 16.82 -31.48
C ALA A 224 -10.55 16.08 -30.19
N PRO A 225 -11.76 16.30 -29.64
CA PRO A 225 -12.18 15.67 -28.39
C PRO A 225 -12.32 14.14 -28.50
N GLY A 226 -12.79 13.62 -29.64
CA GLY A 226 -12.95 12.19 -29.90
C GLY A 226 -14.04 11.51 -29.05
N TYR A 227 -14.29 11.98 -27.85
CA TYR A 227 -15.38 11.62 -26.94
C TYR A 227 -15.79 12.87 -26.15
N LEU A 228 -16.98 12.82 -25.51
CA LEU A 228 -17.51 13.93 -24.71
C LEU A 228 -17.26 13.68 -23.21
N ALA A 229 -17.47 14.72 -22.41
CA ALA A 229 -17.28 14.66 -20.95
C ALA A 229 -18.13 13.57 -20.25
N ASP A 230 -19.30 13.22 -20.83
CA ASP A 230 -20.15 12.13 -20.35
C ASP A 230 -19.67 10.73 -20.80
N GLY A 231 -18.51 10.64 -21.44
CA GLY A 231 -17.91 9.41 -21.95
C GLY A 231 -18.50 8.91 -23.27
N SER A 232 -19.48 9.60 -23.86
CA SER A 232 -20.07 9.22 -25.15
C SER A 232 -19.17 9.57 -26.34
N THR A 233 -19.31 8.83 -27.45
CA THR A 233 -18.65 9.12 -28.72
C THR A 233 -19.59 8.87 -29.89
N SER A 234 -19.25 9.40 -31.06
CA SER A 234 -19.96 9.14 -32.33
C SER A 234 -18.97 8.87 -33.45
N ASP A 235 -19.45 8.33 -34.55
CA ASP A 235 -18.61 8.07 -35.71
C ASP A 235 -18.05 9.36 -36.35
N GLU A 236 -18.75 10.48 -36.22
CA GLU A 236 -18.26 11.81 -36.61
C GLU A 236 -17.09 12.27 -35.73
N LEU A 237 -17.19 12.09 -34.42
CA LEU A 237 -16.10 12.42 -33.48
C LEU A 237 -14.86 11.56 -33.71
N LEU A 238 -15.06 10.26 -33.95
CA LEU A 238 -13.97 9.32 -34.27
C LEU A 238 -13.30 9.67 -35.59
N THR A 239 -14.09 9.99 -36.62
CA THR A 239 -13.57 10.35 -37.95
C THR A 239 -12.79 11.68 -37.88
N ALA A 240 -13.29 12.68 -37.14
CA ALA A 240 -12.61 13.93 -36.94
C ALA A 240 -11.28 13.75 -36.21
N ALA A 241 -11.27 12.94 -35.15
CA ALA A 241 -10.07 12.64 -34.39
C ALA A 241 -9.00 11.89 -35.23
N ALA A 242 -9.43 10.88 -36.00
CA ALA A 242 -8.54 10.16 -36.92
C ALA A 242 -7.96 11.08 -38.01
N GLY A 243 -8.79 11.98 -38.59
CA GLY A 243 -8.34 12.98 -39.57
C GLY A 243 -7.31 13.95 -38.95
N THR A 244 -7.58 14.47 -37.76
CA THR A 244 -6.63 15.33 -37.02
C THR A 244 -5.31 14.62 -36.75
N ALA A 245 -5.35 13.33 -36.37
CA ALA A 245 -4.16 12.51 -36.13
C ALA A 245 -3.34 12.24 -37.39
N ALA A 246 -4.01 12.00 -38.54
CA ALA A 246 -3.36 11.68 -39.81
C ALA A 246 -2.48 12.82 -40.36
N ASP A 247 -2.82 14.06 -40.05
CA ASP A 247 -2.11 15.27 -40.52
C ASP A 247 -0.90 15.62 -39.65
N ALA A 248 -0.67 14.93 -38.50
CA ALA A 248 0.40 15.19 -37.56
C ALA A 248 1.54 14.16 -37.66
N ASP A 249 2.72 14.52 -37.15
CA ASP A 249 3.85 13.60 -37.02
C ASP A 249 3.68 12.67 -35.82
N VAL A 250 3.00 13.17 -34.77
CA VAL A 250 2.69 12.43 -33.54
C VAL A 250 1.28 12.80 -33.05
N ALA A 251 0.48 11.80 -32.75
CA ALA A 251 -0.80 11.97 -32.04
C ALA A 251 -0.61 11.74 -30.54
N VAL A 252 -1.02 12.68 -29.69
CA VAL A 252 -1.03 12.54 -28.23
C VAL A 252 -2.48 12.35 -27.79
N VAL A 253 -2.81 11.15 -27.34
CA VAL A 253 -4.19 10.74 -27.00
C VAL A 253 -4.36 10.66 -25.50
N PHE A 254 -5.26 11.48 -24.97
CA PHE A 254 -5.63 11.50 -23.55
C PHE A 254 -6.79 10.54 -23.31
N LEU A 255 -6.59 9.56 -22.45
CA LEU A 255 -7.58 8.58 -22.03
C LEU A 255 -7.63 8.53 -20.51
N GLY A 256 -8.74 8.06 -19.95
CA GLY A 256 -8.83 7.95 -18.49
C GLY A 256 -10.20 7.47 -18.02
N VAL A 257 -10.31 7.30 -16.72
CA VAL A 257 -11.56 6.86 -16.08
C VAL A 257 -12.33 8.10 -15.63
N PRO A 258 -13.58 8.31 -16.07
CA PRO A 258 -14.39 9.45 -15.64
C PRO A 258 -14.81 9.32 -14.17
N ALA A 259 -15.16 10.44 -13.54
CA ALA A 259 -15.52 10.49 -12.11
C ALA A 259 -16.77 9.64 -11.78
N GLU A 260 -17.64 9.44 -12.73
CA GLU A 260 -18.86 8.62 -12.61
C GLU A 260 -18.54 7.12 -12.49
N LEU A 261 -17.37 6.67 -12.90
CA LEU A 261 -16.90 5.29 -12.80
C LEU A 261 -15.88 5.08 -11.69
N GLU A 262 -15.32 6.14 -11.12
CA GLU A 262 -14.31 6.07 -10.06
C GLU A 262 -14.49 7.21 -9.05
N SER A 263 -15.08 6.94 -7.90
CA SER A 263 -15.40 7.93 -6.87
C SER A 263 -15.40 7.30 -5.49
N GLU A 264 -15.29 8.13 -4.46
CA GLU A 264 -15.69 7.77 -3.11
C GLU A 264 -17.17 7.36 -3.11
N GLY A 265 -17.50 6.31 -2.35
CA GLY A 265 -18.86 5.82 -2.12
C GLY A 265 -19.26 4.57 -2.91
N PHE A 266 -18.47 4.17 -3.91
CA PHE A 266 -18.66 2.91 -4.63
C PHE A 266 -17.32 2.39 -5.18
N ASP A 267 -17.23 1.07 -5.33
CA ASP A 267 -16.10 0.40 -5.96
C ASP A 267 -16.32 0.23 -7.46
N ARG A 268 -15.25 0.25 -8.25
CA ARG A 268 -15.27 -0.13 -9.65
C ARG A 268 -15.55 -1.63 -9.79
N THR A 269 -16.33 -2.00 -10.82
CA THR A 269 -16.67 -3.40 -11.13
C THR A 269 -15.67 -4.05 -12.11
N ASP A 270 -14.87 -3.23 -12.76
CA ASP A 270 -13.83 -3.64 -13.71
C ASP A 270 -12.64 -2.66 -13.65
N ILE A 271 -11.59 -2.97 -14.40
CA ILE A 271 -10.41 -2.12 -14.57
C ILE A 271 -10.23 -1.64 -16.02
N ASP A 272 -11.26 -1.74 -16.84
CA ASP A 272 -11.17 -1.35 -18.23
C ASP A 272 -11.31 0.17 -18.41
N LEU A 273 -10.70 0.68 -19.48
CA LEU A 273 -11.02 2.02 -19.98
C LEU A 273 -12.40 1.99 -20.66
N PRO A 274 -13.14 3.12 -20.68
CA PRO A 274 -14.41 3.20 -21.40
C PRO A 274 -14.31 2.72 -22.84
N ALA A 275 -15.27 1.90 -23.28
CA ALA A 275 -15.28 1.33 -24.63
C ALA A 275 -15.25 2.39 -25.75
N SER A 276 -15.85 3.58 -25.49
CA SER A 276 -15.77 4.75 -26.38
C SER A 276 -14.34 5.23 -26.60
N GLN A 277 -13.54 5.25 -25.55
CA GLN A 277 -12.13 5.67 -25.60
C GLN A 277 -11.26 4.61 -26.26
N LEU A 278 -11.54 3.32 -26.09
CA LEU A 278 -10.83 2.24 -26.81
C LEU A 278 -11.13 2.29 -28.32
N ARG A 279 -12.39 2.57 -28.70
CA ARG A 279 -12.75 2.81 -30.13
C ARG A 279 -12.02 4.03 -30.70
N LEU A 280 -11.91 5.11 -29.93
CA LEU A 280 -11.13 6.28 -30.32
C LEU A 280 -9.66 5.91 -30.55
N LEU A 281 -9.04 5.22 -29.59
CA LEU A 281 -7.65 4.79 -29.72
C LEU A 281 -7.43 3.93 -30.96
N ASP A 282 -8.33 2.98 -31.24
CA ASP A 282 -8.25 2.15 -32.45
C ASP A 282 -8.32 2.98 -33.74
N ALA A 283 -9.21 3.98 -33.79
CA ALA A 283 -9.34 4.87 -34.95
C ALA A 283 -8.08 5.76 -35.13
N VAL A 284 -7.51 6.26 -34.04
CA VAL A 284 -6.28 7.07 -34.09
C VAL A 284 -5.07 6.23 -34.48
N LEU A 285 -4.89 5.03 -33.91
CA LEU A 285 -3.79 4.13 -34.27
C LEU A 285 -3.82 3.69 -35.72
N ALA A 286 -5.01 3.55 -36.33
CA ALA A 286 -5.15 3.25 -37.74
C ALA A 286 -4.71 4.43 -38.64
N ALA A 287 -4.85 5.67 -38.16
CA ALA A 287 -4.51 6.90 -38.89
C ALA A 287 -3.07 7.36 -38.65
N SER A 288 -2.55 7.19 -37.40
CA SER A 288 -1.22 7.64 -36.99
C SER A 288 -0.53 6.55 -36.15
N PRO A 289 0.47 5.83 -36.72
CA PRO A 289 1.19 4.81 -35.94
C PRO A 289 2.10 5.40 -34.85
N ARG A 290 2.47 6.66 -34.92
CA ARG A 290 3.23 7.35 -33.88
C ARG A 290 2.26 8.01 -32.89
N THR A 291 1.63 7.18 -32.07
CA THR A 291 0.65 7.61 -31.06
C THR A 291 1.24 7.47 -29.67
N VAL A 292 1.15 8.55 -28.88
CA VAL A 292 1.45 8.56 -27.45
C VAL A 292 0.13 8.54 -26.69
N VAL A 293 -0.01 7.61 -25.75
CA VAL A 293 -1.17 7.56 -24.85
C VAL A 293 -0.80 8.19 -23.51
N VAL A 294 -1.61 9.14 -23.05
CA VAL A 294 -1.55 9.74 -21.71
C VAL A 294 -2.78 9.29 -20.92
N LEU A 295 -2.55 8.64 -19.80
CA LEU A 295 -3.60 8.10 -18.94
C LEU A 295 -3.92 9.07 -17.78
N SER A 296 -5.21 9.14 -17.40
CA SER A 296 -5.69 9.94 -16.28
C SER A 296 -6.73 9.13 -15.49
N ASN A 297 -6.28 8.48 -14.42
CA ASN A 297 -7.07 7.55 -13.58
C ASN A 297 -6.57 7.58 -12.14
N GLY A 298 -7.44 7.26 -11.18
CA GLY A 298 -7.08 7.19 -9.76
C GLY A 298 -6.46 5.84 -9.38
N GLY A 299 -7.04 4.75 -9.86
CA GLY A 299 -6.52 3.37 -9.74
C GLY A 299 -6.11 2.81 -11.08
N VAL A 300 -5.47 1.63 -11.10
CA VAL A 300 -4.97 1.00 -12.34
C VAL A 300 -6.07 0.73 -13.37
N VAL A 301 -5.67 0.75 -14.64
CA VAL A 301 -6.49 0.35 -15.77
C VAL A 301 -5.81 -0.77 -16.57
N ALA A 302 -6.60 -1.65 -17.19
CA ALA A 302 -6.09 -2.71 -18.05
C ALA A 302 -5.50 -2.12 -19.33
N LEU A 303 -4.25 -2.44 -19.61
CA LEU A 303 -3.50 -1.93 -20.77
C LEU A 303 -3.25 -3.02 -21.84
N SER A 304 -3.47 -4.28 -21.49
CA SER A 304 -3.14 -5.45 -22.32
C SER A 304 -3.76 -5.40 -23.74
N GLY A 305 -4.91 -4.74 -23.89
CA GLY A 305 -5.61 -4.60 -25.18
C GLY A 305 -4.89 -3.73 -26.21
N PHE A 306 -3.98 -2.85 -25.81
CA PHE A 306 -3.35 -1.89 -26.73
C PHE A 306 -1.84 -1.68 -26.55
N THR A 307 -1.24 -2.08 -25.42
CA THR A 307 0.19 -1.86 -25.11
C THR A 307 1.12 -2.25 -26.28
N ALA A 308 0.88 -3.39 -26.92
CA ALA A 308 1.72 -3.86 -28.02
C ALA A 308 1.65 -2.98 -29.30
N ARG A 309 0.66 -2.08 -29.40
CA ARG A 309 0.41 -1.24 -30.59
C ARG A 309 0.76 0.23 -30.39
N VAL A 310 1.02 0.64 -29.14
CA VAL A 310 1.24 2.04 -28.77
C VAL A 310 2.73 2.27 -28.54
N PRO A 311 3.39 3.16 -29.29
CA PRO A 311 4.82 3.47 -29.13
C PRO A 311 5.23 3.97 -27.74
N ALA A 312 4.42 4.84 -27.14
CA ALA A 312 4.70 5.40 -25.82
C ALA A 312 3.43 5.55 -24.97
N ILE A 313 3.54 5.21 -23.69
CA ILE A 313 2.46 5.29 -22.70
C ILE A 313 2.96 6.02 -21.47
N VAL A 314 2.24 7.07 -21.09
CA VAL A 314 2.49 7.90 -19.92
C VAL A 314 1.33 7.75 -18.94
N GLU A 315 1.60 7.33 -17.72
CA GLU A 315 0.62 7.29 -16.64
C GLU A 315 0.67 8.61 -15.87
N GLY A 316 -0.41 9.36 -15.97
CA GLY A 316 -0.54 10.70 -15.38
C GLY A 316 -1.32 10.71 -14.08
N TRP A 317 -1.96 9.62 -13.68
CA TRP A 317 -2.76 9.56 -12.44
C TRP A 317 -3.77 10.71 -12.34
N LEU A 318 -3.99 11.23 -11.12
CA LEU A 318 -4.75 12.44 -10.79
C LEU A 318 -3.79 13.47 -10.20
N LEU A 319 -3.18 14.30 -11.05
CA LEU A 319 -1.99 15.10 -10.74
C LEU A 319 -2.29 16.46 -10.07
N GLY A 320 -3.56 16.75 -9.71
CA GLY A 320 -3.92 18.02 -9.11
C GLY A 320 -3.93 19.18 -10.08
N GLN A 321 -4.03 20.39 -9.53
CA GLN A 321 -4.30 21.62 -10.30
C GLN A 321 -3.25 21.98 -11.36
N ALA A 322 -2.02 21.52 -11.22
CA ALA A 322 -0.91 21.81 -12.14
C ALA A 322 -0.52 20.62 -13.02
N GLY A 323 -1.40 19.60 -13.08
CA GLY A 323 -1.15 18.35 -13.82
C GLY A 323 -0.96 18.55 -15.31
N GLY A 324 -1.73 19.45 -15.94
CA GLY A 324 -1.59 19.76 -17.36
C GLY A 324 -0.19 20.27 -17.70
N GLY A 325 0.33 21.22 -16.91
CA GLY A 325 1.68 21.73 -17.07
C GLY A 325 2.76 20.68 -16.82
N ALA A 326 2.59 19.85 -15.80
CA ALA A 326 3.52 18.77 -15.48
C ALA A 326 3.61 17.74 -16.61
N LEU A 327 2.47 17.35 -17.20
CA LEU A 327 2.42 16.43 -18.34
C LEU A 327 3.12 17.03 -19.57
N ALA A 328 2.87 18.30 -19.87
CA ALA A 328 3.55 18.97 -20.97
C ALA A 328 5.08 19.03 -20.76
N ASP A 329 5.54 19.37 -19.54
CA ASP A 329 6.97 19.36 -19.20
C ASP A 329 7.62 17.99 -19.43
N VAL A 330 6.93 16.89 -19.06
CA VAL A 330 7.42 15.53 -19.30
C VAL A 330 7.38 15.19 -20.79
N LEU A 331 6.28 15.44 -21.49
CA LEU A 331 6.13 15.12 -22.91
C LEU A 331 7.21 15.76 -23.79
N PHE A 332 7.59 17.03 -23.50
CA PHE A 332 8.66 17.75 -24.20
C PHE A 332 10.06 17.52 -23.59
N GLY A 333 10.16 16.74 -22.51
CA GLY A 333 11.45 16.44 -21.87
C GLY A 333 12.11 17.63 -21.17
N THR A 334 11.35 18.67 -20.83
CA THR A 334 11.78 19.73 -19.92
C THR A 334 12.06 19.15 -18.53
N VAL A 335 11.27 18.15 -18.15
CA VAL A 335 11.47 17.32 -16.97
C VAL A 335 11.60 15.86 -17.40
N ASP A 336 12.63 15.17 -16.87
CA ASP A 336 12.78 13.73 -17.03
C ASP A 336 11.72 12.99 -16.21
N PRO A 337 10.94 12.05 -16.80
CA PRO A 337 9.99 11.24 -16.05
C PRO A 337 10.72 10.39 -15.01
N SER A 338 10.26 10.46 -13.77
CA SER A 338 10.93 9.81 -12.65
C SER A 338 9.99 9.18 -11.63
N GLY A 339 8.68 9.17 -11.92
CA GLY A 339 7.69 8.42 -11.17
C GLY A 339 7.90 6.91 -11.30
N ARG A 340 7.44 6.17 -10.31
CA ARG A 340 7.45 4.70 -10.32
C ARG A 340 6.08 4.21 -9.88
N LEU A 341 5.64 3.10 -10.49
CA LEU A 341 4.37 2.48 -10.13
C LEU A 341 4.37 2.07 -8.66
N ALA A 342 3.42 2.59 -7.89
CA ALA A 342 3.18 2.20 -6.51
C ALA A 342 2.32 0.93 -6.39
N GLU A 343 1.86 0.41 -7.52
CA GLU A 343 1.08 -0.83 -7.64
C GLU A 343 1.44 -1.58 -8.92
N THR A 344 1.02 -2.84 -9.01
CA THR A 344 1.18 -3.65 -10.22
C THR A 344 0.01 -3.40 -11.17
N ILE A 345 0.26 -3.20 -12.45
CA ILE A 345 -0.80 -3.15 -13.47
C ILE A 345 -1.01 -4.58 -14.00
N PRO A 346 -2.13 -5.24 -13.65
CA PRO A 346 -2.41 -6.60 -14.08
C PRO A 346 -2.80 -6.65 -15.56
N LEU A 347 -2.81 -7.85 -16.14
CA LEU A 347 -3.37 -8.05 -17.48
C LEU A 347 -4.89 -7.99 -17.48
N ARG A 348 -5.53 -8.41 -16.38
CA ARG A 348 -6.99 -8.44 -16.20
C ARG A 348 -7.34 -8.47 -14.71
N LEU A 349 -8.55 -8.05 -14.39
CA LEU A 349 -9.04 -7.98 -13.00
C LEU A 349 -8.95 -9.34 -12.27
N ALA A 350 -9.25 -10.45 -12.97
CA ALA A 350 -9.22 -11.80 -12.38
C ALA A 350 -7.82 -12.26 -11.91
N ASP A 351 -6.75 -11.56 -12.28
CA ASP A 351 -5.37 -11.87 -11.87
C ASP A 351 -5.02 -11.23 -10.51
N VAL A 352 -5.85 -10.29 -10.02
CA VAL A 352 -5.62 -9.58 -8.75
C VAL A 352 -5.73 -10.55 -7.56
N PRO A 353 -4.81 -10.52 -6.59
CA PRO A 353 -4.82 -11.47 -5.47
C PRO A 353 -6.12 -11.54 -4.67
N SER A 354 -6.81 -10.43 -4.47
CA SER A 354 -8.06 -10.33 -3.72
C SER A 354 -9.33 -10.61 -4.54
N TYR A 355 -9.21 -10.97 -5.83
CA TYR A 355 -10.33 -11.07 -6.76
C TYR A 355 -11.48 -11.99 -6.29
N THR A 356 -11.16 -13.10 -5.62
CA THR A 356 -12.16 -14.07 -5.16
C THR A 356 -12.86 -13.67 -3.87
N ASP A 357 -12.29 -12.74 -3.10
CA ASP A 357 -12.79 -12.35 -1.79
C ASP A 357 -13.47 -10.97 -1.79
N PHE A 358 -13.09 -10.11 -2.76
CA PHE A 358 -13.63 -8.76 -2.90
C PHE A 358 -14.94 -8.74 -3.72
N PRO A 359 -15.95 -7.97 -3.36
CA PRO A 359 -16.07 -7.08 -2.19
C PRO A 359 -16.66 -7.76 -0.95
N GLY A 360 -16.75 -9.09 -0.93
CA GLY A 360 -17.36 -9.87 0.13
C GLY A 360 -18.88 -9.97 0.03
N GLU A 361 -19.51 -10.56 1.05
CA GLU A 361 -20.96 -10.76 1.13
C GLU A 361 -21.46 -10.63 2.57
N HIS A 362 -22.75 -10.32 2.75
CA HIS A 362 -23.40 -10.24 4.08
C HIS A 362 -22.65 -9.37 5.09
N SER A 363 -22.09 -8.24 4.64
CA SER A 363 -21.29 -7.30 5.44
C SER A 363 -19.99 -7.92 6.02
N HIS A 364 -19.41 -8.91 5.35
CA HIS A 364 -18.11 -9.48 5.63
C HIS A 364 -17.27 -9.53 4.37
N VAL A 365 -16.01 -9.13 4.47
CA VAL A 365 -15.00 -9.30 3.43
C VAL A 365 -13.77 -9.96 4.04
N ARG A 366 -13.38 -11.11 3.49
CA ARG A 366 -12.16 -11.78 3.91
C ARG A 366 -10.97 -11.14 3.18
N TYR A 367 -9.90 -10.87 3.91
CA TYR A 367 -8.63 -10.47 3.34
C TYR A 367 -7.77 -11.73 3.08
N GLY A 368 -8.32 -12.62 2.21
CA GLY A 368 -7.83 -13.99 2.01
C GLY A 368 -6.47 -14.08 1.33
N GLU A 369 -6.04 -13.03 0.63
CA GLU A 369 -4.69 -12.93 0.07
C GLU A 369 -3.60 -12.86 1.17
N GLY A 370 -3.96 -12.53 2.40
CA GLY A 370 -3.07 -12.48 3.54
C GLY A 370 -1.88 -11.54 3.33
N LEU A 371 -0.65 -12.07 3.40
CA LEU A 371 0.58 -11.30 3.13
C LEU A 371 0.85 -11.07 1.63
N PHE A 372 0.12 -11.75 0.75
CA PHE A 372 0.35 -11.73 -0.70
C PHE A 372 -0.41 -10.61 -1.41
N VAL A 373 -0.42 -9.42 -0.82
CA VAL A 373 -1.03 -8.20 -1.38
C VAL A 373 -0.20 -7.68 -2.56
N GLY A 374 -0.86 -7.28 -3.65
CA GLY A 374 -0.23 -6.64 -4.80
C GLY A 374 0.91 -7.47 -5.41
N TYR A 375 2.08 -6.84 -5.65
CA TYR A 375 3.23 -7.49 -6.29
C TYR A 375 3.68 -8.77 -5.57
N ARG A 376 3.51 -8.85 -4.24
CA ARG A 376 3.86 -10.03 -3.46
C ARG A 376 3.08 -11.26 -3.93
N GLY A 377 1.80 -11.08 -4.23
CA GLY A 377 0.92 -12.14 -4.74
C GLY A 377 1.17 -12.47 -6.20
N PHE A 378 1.36 -11.47 -7.05
CA PHE A 378 1.69 -11.68 -8.47
C PHE A 378 3.02 -12.43 -8.62
N ASP A 379 4.05 -12.05 -7.85
CA ASP A 379 5.36 -12.68 -7.91
C ASP A 379 5.35 -14.11 -7.31
N ALA A 380 4.60 -14.33 -6.21
CA ALA A 380 4.48 -15.66 -5.59
C ALA A 380 3.80 -16.68 -6.52
N ARG A 381 2.85 -16.23 -7.32
CA ARG A 381 2.12 -17.08 -8.28
C ARG A 381 2.77 -17.15 -9.66
N GLY A 382 3.81 -16.34 -9.91
CA GLY A 382 4.41 -16.20 -11.24
C GLY A 382 3.44 -15.65 -12.29
N THR A 383 2.47 -14.83 -11.87
CA THR A 383 1.44 -14.27 -12.76
C THR A 383 2.03 -13.18 -13.63
N ASP A 384 1.79 -13.26 -14.95
CA ASP A 384 2.18 -12.19 -15.88
C ASP A 384 1.39 -10.90 -15.61
N VAL A 385 2.04 -9.77 -15.85
CA VAL A 385 1.50 -8.43 -15.61
C VAL A 385 1.80 -7.50 -16.77
N SER A 386 1.01 -6.46 -16.96
CA SER A 386 1.32 -5.41 -17.94
C SER A 386 2.58 -4.66 -17.51
N PHE A 387 2.62 -4.19 -16.28
CA PHE A 387 3.79 -3.52 -15.69
C PHE A 387 3.91 -3.90 -14.21
N PRO A 388 5.12 -4.24 -13.74
CA PRO A 388 5.32 -4.64 -12.34
C PRO A 388 5.35 -3.42 -11.40
N PHE A 389 5.10 -3.66 -10.12
CA PHE A 389 5.35 -2.69 -9.05
C PHE A 389 6.76 -2.10 -9.13
N GLY A 390 6.89 -0.80 -8.94
CA GLY A 390 8.14 -0.08 -9.00
C GLY A 390 8.60 0.29 -10.41
N HIS A 391 7.91 -0.15 -11.48
CA HIS A 391 8.26 0.15 -12.87
C HIS A 391 8.09 1.63 -13.21
N GLY A 392 8.98 2.13 -14.05
CA GLY A 392 8.94 3.43 -14.68
C GLY A 392 10.24 3.68 -15.43
N LEU A 393 10.13 4.24 -16.62
CA LEU A 393 11.25 4.57 -17.49
C LEU A 393 11.71 6.03 -17.28
N SER A 394 12.86 6.35 -17.83
CA SER A 394 13.44 7.69 -17.91
C SER A 394 13.86 7.97 -19.36
N TYR A 395 14.11 9.21 -19.72
CA TYR A 395 14.71 9.59 -21.01
C TYR A 395 16.24 9.41 -21.03
N THR A 396 16.79 8.89 -19.94
CA THR A 396 18.20 8.48 -19.85
C THR A 396 18.30 7.04 -19.36
N SER A 397 19.52 6.53 -19.15
CA SER A 397 19.77 5.17 -18.69
C SER A 397 20.70 5.17 -17.49
N PHE A 398 20.55 4.16 -16.62
CA PHE A 398 21.32 4.03 -15.40
C PHE A 398 21.94 2.64 -15.28
N ALA A 399 23.22 2.60 -14.86
CA ALA A 399 23.93 1.39 -14.48
C ALA A 399 24.13 1.32 -12.97
N TYR A 400 24.17 0.11 -12.42
CA TYR A 400 24.38 -0.17 -11.01
C TYR A 400 25.67 -0.96 -10.85
N SER A 401 26.54 -0.53 -9.93
CA SER A 401 27.83 -1.19 -9.61
C SER A 401 28.15 -1.09 -8.12
N ASP A 402 29.21 -1.78 -7.68
CA ASP A 402 29.81 -1.70 -6.35
C ASP A 402 28.78 -1.83 -5.21
N ALA A 403 27.86 -2.79 -5.35
CA ALA A 403 26.83 -3.00 -4.35
C ALA A 403 27.38 -3.77 -3.14
N SER A 404 26.91 -3.36 -1.97
CA SER A 404 27.17 -4.04 -0.70
C SER A 404 25.94 -3.95 0.20
N ALA A 405 25.77 -4.94 1.05
CA ALA A 405 24.69 -4.96 2.04
C ALA A 405 25.21 -5.44 3.38
N THR A 406 24.70 -4.84 4.44
CA THR A 406 24.87 -5.25 5.84
C THR A 406 23.50 -5.40 6.49
N ALA A 407 23.46 -5.76 7.76
CA ALA A 407 22.21 -5.81 8.54
C ALA A 407 21.53 -4.43 8.72
N GLU A 408 22.23 -3.34 8.47
CA GLU A 408 21.80 -1.97 8.77
C GLU A 408 21.70 -1.06 7.53
N GLU A 409 22.42 -1.38 6.46
CA GLU A 409 22.51 -0.51 5.30
C GLU A 409 22.76 -1.31 4.01
N VAL A 410 22.17 -0.83 2.93
CA VAL A 410 22.51 -1.22 1.56
C VAL A 410 23.15 -0.04 0.85
N ALA A 411 24.27 -0.26 0.19
CA ALA A 411 24.95 0.75 -0.63
C ALA A 411 25.10 0.24 -2.06
N VAL A 412 24.92 1.13 -3.04
CA VAL A 412 25.14 0.83 -4.47
C VAL A 412 25.56 2.10 -5.20
N THR A 413 26.45 1.98 -6.15
CA THR A 413 26.83 3.08 -7.05
C THR A 413 25.89 3.09 -8.25
N VAL A 414 25.21 4.23 -8.49
CA VAL A 414 24.38 4.46 -9.67
C VAL A 414 25.08 5.44 -10.58
N THR A 415 25.19 5.08 -11.85
CA THR A 415 25.80 5.93 -12.90
C THR A 415 24.77 6.25 -13.97
N ASN A 416 24.60 7.51 -14.31
CA ASN A 416 23.82 7.91 -15.49
C ASN A 416 24.67 7.62 -16.75
N THR A 417 24.27 6.63 -17.52
CA THR A 417 24.98 6.17 -18.73
C THR A 417 24.45 6.78 -20.03
N GLY A 418 23.37 7.56 -19.94
CA GLY A 418 22.77 8.24 -21.09
C GLY A 418 23.24 9.68 -21.27
N GLY A 419 22.63 10.37 -22.22
CA GLY A 419 23.01 11.72 -22.64
C GLY A 419 22.20 12.86 -22.02
N ARG A 420 21.30 12.59 -21.08
CA ARG A 420 20.43 13.58 -20.43
C ARG A 420 20.51 13.47 -18.91
N ALA A 421 20.32 14.56 -18.21
CA ALA A 421 20.11 14.53 -16.78
C ALA A 421 18.79 13.80 -16.47
N GLY A 422 18.78 12.96 -15.44
CA GLY A 422 17.60 12.20 -15.07
C GLY A 422 17.65 11.73 -13.62
N ALA A 423 16.58 11.12 -13.16
CA ALA A 423 16.49 10.59 -11.81
C ALA A 423 16.12 9.11 -11.80
N GLU A 424 16.90 8.33 -11.03
CA GLU A 424 16.65 6.91 -10.77
C GLU A 424 16.08 6.72 -9.37
N VAL A 425 15.17 5.74 -9.22
CA VAL A 425 14.68 5.28 -7.92
C VAL A 425 15.25 3.90 -7.65
N VAL A 426 16.31 3.87 -6.86
CA VAL A 426 16.92 2.61 -6.39
C VAL A 426 15.99 1.95 -5.39
N GLN A 427 15.62 0.69 -5.66
CA GLN A 427 14.68 -0.08 -4.84
C GLN A 427 15.40 -1.29 -4.25
N VAL A 428 15.22 -1.50 -2.94
CA VAL A 428 15.83 -2.60 -2.19
C VAL A 428 14.75 -3.59 -1.78
N TYR A 429 14.83 -4.78 -2.32
CA TYR A 429 13.95 -5.89 -1.99
C TYR A 429 14.70 -6.92 -1.14
N VAL A 430 14.02 -7.49 -0.17
CA VAL A 430 14.59 -8.50 0.73
C VAL A 430 13.75 -9.76 0.71
N SER A 431 14.42 -10.90 0.66
CA SER A 431 13.82 -12.23 0.82
C SER A 431 14.58 -13.05 1.85
N VAL A 432 13.91 -14.06 2.41
CA VAL A 432 14.46 -14.97 3.42
C VAL A 432 14.27 -16.42 2.95
N PRO A 433 15.19 -16.92 2.10
CA PRO A 433 15.12 -18.31 1.63
C PRO A 433 15.22 -19.29 2.81
N GLY A 434 14.29 -20.25 2.89
CA GLY A 434 14.28 -21.23 3.97
C GLY A 434 13.69 -20.72 5.29
N SER A 435 12.98 -19.58 5.27
CA SER A 435 12.20 -19.10 6.42
C SER A 435 11.27 -20.20 6.96
N ALA A 436 11.20 -20.30 8.29
CA ALA A 436 10.31 -21.23 8.97
C ALA A 436 8.83 -20.81 8.89
N VAL A 437 8.57 -19.56 8.47
CA VAL A 437 7.22 -19.01 8.32
C VAL A 437 6.95 -18.60 6.88
N THR A 438 5.69 -18.58 6.50
CA THR A 438 5.28 -18.10 5.16
C THR A 438 5.68 -16.65 4.97
N ARG A 439 6.41 -16.36 3.89
CA ARG A 439 6.80 -15.01 3.47
C ARG A 439 6.57 -14.84 1.96
N PRO A 440 6.32 -13.61 1.49
CA PRO A 440 6.37 -13.31 0.07
C PRO A 440 7.76 -13.61 -0.52
N PRO A 441 7.87 -13.88 -1.83
CA PRO A 441 9.15 -14.11 -2.49
C PRO A 441 10.18 -13.01 -2.26
N ARG A 442 9.70 -11.77 -2.18
CA ARG A 442 10.48 -10.57 -1.82
C ARG A 442 9.58 -9.47 -1.31
N GLU A 443 10.16 -8.56 -0.54
CA GLU A 443 9.47 -7.40 0.00
C GLU A 443 10.33 -6.15 -0.15
N LEU A 444 9.74 -5.04 -0.62
CA LEU A 444 10.40 -3.74 -0.62
C LEU A 444 10.67 -3.31 0.83
N LYS A 445 11.93 -3.11 1.18
CA LYS A 445 12.37 -2.68 2.52
C LYS A 445 12.99 -1.29 2.55
N GLY A 446 13.36 -0.76 1.38
CA GLY A 446 13.89 0.60 1.27
C GLY A 446 13.95 1.07 -0.18
N PHE A 447 14.01 2.37 -0.34
CA PHE A 447 14.24 3.00 -1.64
C PHE A 447 14.86 4.39 -1.47
N ALA A 448 15.54 4.85 -2.52
CA ALA A 448 16.04 6.22 -2.59
C ALA A 448 16.02 6.73 -4.02
N LYS A 449 15.61 8.00 -4.20
CA LYS A 449 15.63 8.70 -5.48
C LYS A 449 16.94 9.49 -5.59
N VAL A 450 17.63 9.34 -6.71
CA VAL A 450 18.88 10.05 -7.01
C VAL A 450 18.82 10.71 -8.38
N ARG A 451 19.11 12.02 -8.45
CA ARG A 451 19.23 12.76 -9.72
C ARG A 451 20.70 12.84 -10.11
N LEU A 452 20.99 12.55 -11.37
CA LEU A 452 22.36 12.48 -11.92
C LEU A 452 22.46 13.18 -13.26
N GLU A 453 23.52 13.94 -13.44
CA GLU A 453 23.92 14.50 -14.74
C GLU A 453 24.48 13.38 -15.65
N PRO A 454 24.56 13.60 -16.99
CA PRO A 454 25.19 12.63 -17.89
C PRO A 454 26.61 12.26 -17.46
N GLY A 455 26.88 10.96 -17.33
CA GLY A 455 28.16 10.43 -16.87
C GLY A 455 28.42 10.56 -15.36
N GLU A 456 27.53 11.21 -14.60
CA GLU A 456 27.69 11.28 -13.13
C GLU A 456 27.43 9.92 -12.50
N ALA A 457 28.30 9.57 -11.53
CA ALA A 457 28.15 8.41 -10.69
C ALA A 457 28.01 8.83 -9.22
N ARG A 458 27.09 8.22 -8.49
CA ARG A 458 26.87 8.52 -7.06
C ARG A 458 26.60 7.24 -6.28
N GLN A 459 27.26 7.11 -5.13
CA GLN A 459 26.93 6.07 -4.19
C GLN A 459 25.63 6.43 -3.44
N VAL A 460 24.63 5.57 -3.56
CA VAL A 460 23.34 5.66 -2.86
C VAL A 460 23.38 4.73 -1.67
N ARG A 461 23.02 5.23 -0.48
CA ARG A 461 22.95 4.48 0.76
C ARG A 461 21.52 4.44 1.24
N ILE A 462 21.00 3.25 1.52
CA ILE A 462 19.62 3.00 1.93
C ILE A 462 19.66 2.24 3.26
N PRO A 463 19.18 2.84 4.36
CA PRO A 463 19.16 2.16 5.64
C PRO A 463 18.20 0.97 5.62
N LEU A 464 18.62 -0.15 6.19
CA LEU A 464 17.80 -1.30 6.53
C LEU A 464 17.50 -1.24 8.02
N ARG A 465 16.26 -0.97 8.39
CA ARG A 465 15.87 -0.99 9.79
C ARG A 465 15.62 -2.44 10.21
N ARG A 466 16.20 -2.88 11.31
CA ARG A 466 15.95 -4.22 11.86
C ARG A 466 14.44 -4.51 11.99
N SER A 467 13.66 -3.53 12.43
CA SER A 467 12.20 -3.64 12.52
C SER A 467 11.51 -3.95 11.18
N ASP A 468 12.11 -3.58 10.02
CA ASP A 468 11.53 -3.85 8.70
C ASP A 468 11.80 -5.29 8.23
N LEU A 469 12.73 -6.01 8.89
CA LEU A 469 13.04 -7.43 8.66
C LEU A 469 12.17 -8.37 9.52
N ALA A 470 11.50 -7.84 10.55
CA ALA A 470 10.66 -8.59 11.46
C ALA A 470 9.35 -9.04 10.80
N TYR A 471 8.83 -10.18 11.26
CA TYR A 471 7.46 -10.63 11.05
C TYR A 471 6.71 -10.65 12.39
N TRP A 472 5.39 -10.68 12.35
CA TRP A 472 4.58 -10.84 13.55
C TRP A 472 4.44 -12.31 13.91
N ASP A 473 5.02 -12.72 15.03
CA ASP A 473 4.91 -14.09 15.52
C ASP A 473 3.69 -14.24 16.44
N THR A 474 2.64 -14.86 15.91
CA THR A 474 1.37 -15.04 16.62
C THR A 474 1.46 -15.99 17.82
N ARG A 475 2.57 -16.71 17.99
CA ARG A 475 2.77 -17.60 19.13
C ARG A 475 3.16 -16.85 20.41
N VAL A 476 3.77 -15.67 20.21
CA VAL A 476 4.24 -14.80 21.32
C VAL A 476 3.64 -13.40 21.27
N ASP A 477 2.84 -13.10 20.22
CA ASP A 477 2.24 -11.77 19.97
C ASP A 477 3.29 -10.65 19.93
N GLU A 478 4.42 -10.90 19.25
CA GLU A 478 5.54 -9.96 19.16
C GLU A 478 6.14 -9.89 17.75
N TRP A 479 6.83 -8.78 17.46
CA TRP A 479 7.68 -8.66 16.29
C TRP A 479 8.98 -9.44 16.48
N VAL A 480 9.27 -10.36 15.55
CA VAL A 480 10.43 -11.25 15.61
C VAL A 480 11.26 -11.12 14.34
N VAL A 481 12.55 -10.94 14.48
CA VAL A 481 13.52 -11.06 13.38
C VAL A 481 14.05 -12.49 13.37
N GLU A 482 13.74 -13.23 12.30
CA GLU A 482 14.25 -14.57 12.09
C GLU A 482 15.75 -14.55 11.80
N GLY A 483 16.52 -15.44 12.44
CA GLY A 483 17.96 -15.56 12.17
C GLY A 483 18.21 -16.34 10.90
N GLY A 484 19.27 -15.98 10.17
CA GLY A 484 19.70 -16.71 9.00
C GLY A 484 20.15 -15.84 7.84
N ARG A 485 20.26 -16.47 6.66
CA ARG A 485 20.69 -15.80 5.43
C ARG A 485 19.53 -15.07 4.78
N TYR A 486 19.69 -13.77 4.60
CA TYR A 486 18.80 -12.89 3.86
C TYR A 486 19.40 -12.58 2.49
N VAL A 487 18.56 -12.50 1.48
CA VAL A 487 18.94 -12.09 0.13
C VAL A 487 18.43 -10.67 -0.10
N VAL A 488 19.36 -9.76 -0.38
CA VAL A 488 19.08 -8.36 -0.70
C VAL A 488 19.23 -8.18 -2.20
N GLU A 489 18.14 -7.81 -2.87
CA GLU A 489 18.07 -7.57 -4.31
C GLU A 489 17.86 -6.07 -4.54
N ILE A 490 18.74 -5.45 -5.35
CA ILE A 490 18.71 -4.03 -5.67
C ILE A 490 18.30 -3.88 -7.13
N GLY A 491 17.30 -3.07 -7.41
CA GLY A 491 16.77 -2.94 -8.76
C GLY A 491 15.98 -1.67 -9.00
N ALA A 492 15.42 -1.56 -10.20
CA ALA A 492 14.60 -0.47 -10.67
C ALA A 492 13.08 -0.79 -10.59
N SER A 493 12.73 -2.05 -10.33
CA SER A 493 11.35 -2.49 -10.07
C SER A 493 11.37 -3.85 -9.35
N SER A 494 10.20 -4.37 -8.96
CA SER A 494 10.08 -5.72 -8.36
C SER A 494 10.53 -6.84 -9.28
N ARG A 495 10.66 -6.58 -10.60
CA ARG A 495 11.08 -7.55 -11.63
C ARG A 495 12.31 -7.12 -12.45
N ASP A 496 12.81 -5.90 -12.28
CA ASP A 496 14.11 -5.45 -12.82
C ASP A 496 15.11 -5.39 -11.67
N LEU A 497 15.61 -6.56 -11.27
CA LEU A 497 16.58 -6.75 -10.19
C LEU A 497 17.98 -6.87 -10.78
N ARG A 498 18.83 -5.90 -10.50
CA ARG A 498 20.13 -5.71 -11.19
C ARG A 498 21.31 -6.24 -10.41
N VAL A 499 21.26 -6.18 -9.09
CA VAL A 499 22.35 -6.63 -8.21
C VAL A 499 21.76 -7.41 -7.04
N ARG A 500 22.51 -8.42 -6.58
CA ARG A 500 22.15 -9.27 -5.45
C ARG A 500 23.31 -9.35 -4.46
N CYS A 501 22.98 -9.24 -3.17
CA CYS A 501 23.89 -9.45 -2.05
C CYS A 501 23.26 -10.43 -1.06
N ASP A 502 24.09 -11.19 -0.35
CA ASP A 502 23.63 -12.04 0.75
C ASP A 502 24.10 -11.43 2.07
N VAL A 503 23.24 -11.48 3.10
CA VAL A 503 23.50 -10.93 4.43
C VAL A 503 23.06 -11.93 5.49
N ASP A 504 23.95 -12.27 6.42
CA ASP A 504 23.57 -13.07 7.59
C ASP A 504 23.03 -12.15 8.70
N ILE A 505 21.81 -12.44 9.14
CA ILE A 505 21.13 -11.68 10.20
C ILE A 505 21.08 -12.54 11.47
N THR A 506 21.50 -11.95 12.57
CA THR A 506 21.28 -12.55 13.91
C THR A 506 19.80 -12.40 14.28
N GLY A 507 19.13 -13.53 14.49
CA GLY A 507 17.72 -13.56 14.89
C GLY A 507 17.51 -13.19 16.36
N ASP A 508 16.24 -12.96 16.68
CA ASP A 508 15.81 -12.78 18.06
C ASP A 508 15.67 -14.15 18.73
N ALA A 509 15.98 -14.22 20.02
CA ALA A 509 15.72 -15.41 20.82
C ALA A 509 14.23 -15.43 21.21
N VAL A 510 13.45 -16.29 20.55
CA VAL A 510 12.02 -16.42 20.81
C VAL A 510 11.80 -17.57 21.79
N ARG A 511 11.14 -17.29 22.89
CA ARG A 511 10.65 -18.32 23.82
C ARG A 511 9.15 -18.47 23.64
N VAL A 512 8.76 -19.54 22.96
CA VAL A 512 7.34 -19.87 22.80
C VAL A 512 6.86 -20.58 24.06
N PRO A 513 5.82 -20.08 24.74
CA PRO A 513 5.25 -20.75 25.89
C PRO A 513 4.75 -22.14 25.51
N LEU A 514 5.13 -23.15 26.26
CA LEU A 514 4.61 -24.49 26.09
C LEU A 514 3.33 -24.66 26.90
N THR A 515 2.30 -25.19 26.27
CA THR A 515 0.99 -25.43 26.88
C THR A 515 0.54 -26.86 26.61
N LEU A 516 -0.57 -27.26 27.19
CA LEU A 516 -1.20 -28.54 26.87
C LEU A 516 -1.65 -28.67 25.40
N ASP A 517 -1.81 -27.54 24.70
CA ASP A 517 -2.09 -27.51 23.26
C ASP A 517 -0.81 -27.60 22.40
N SER A 518 0.37 -27.45 23.01
CA SER A 518 1.64 -27.68 22.31
C SER A 518 1.76 -29.11 21.87
N SER A 519 2.22 -29.32 20.65
CA SER A 519 2.44 -30.66 20.11
C SER A 519 3.61 -31.37 20.83
N ILE A 520 3.60 -32.69 20.82
CA ILE A 520 4.72 -33.49 21.35
C ILE A 520 6.05 -33.06 20.70
N GLY A 521 6.03 -32.76 19.39
CA GLY A 521 7.22 -32.28 18.67
C GLY A 521 7.76 -30.95 19.20
N GLU A 522 6.88 -29.99 19.51
CA GLU A 522 7.27 -28.70 20.11
C GLU A 522 7.83 -28.88 21.53
N VAL A 523 7.21 -29.74 22.33
CA VAL A 523 7.70 -30.07 23.69
C VAL A 523 9.08 -30.74 23.61
N LEU A 524 9.29 -31.68 22.69
CA LEU A 524 10.56 -32.38 22.51
C LEU A 524 11.66 -31.46 21.93
N ALA A 525 11.31 -30.42 21.21
CA ALA A 525 12.26 -29.43 20.71
C ALA A 525 12.85 -28.53 21.82
N ASN A 526 12.20 -28.46 22.99
CA ASN A 526 12.73 -27.79 24.17
C ASN A 526 13.43 -28.82 25.08
N PRO A 527 14.76 -28.76 25.29
CA PRO A 527 15.50 -29.79 26.04
C PRO A 527 15.01 -29.98 27.46
N ALA A 528 14.64 -28.93 28.18
CA ALA A 528 14.15 -29.01 29.54
C ALA A 528 12.76 -29.66 29.59
N ALA A 529 11.86 -29.31 28.69
CA ALA A 529 10.53 -29.90 28.57
C ALA A 529 10.61 -31.36 28.10
N ALA A 530 11.54 -31.69 27.20
CA ALA A 530 11.78 -33.05 26.74
C ALA A 530 12.19 -33.98 27.90
N GLU A 531 13.03 -33.49 28.83
CA GLU A 531 13.41 -34.24 30.04
C GLU A 531 12.21 -34.50 30.94
N VAL A 532 11.35 -33.48 31.12
CA VAL A 532 10.09 -33.62 31.89
C VAL A 532 9.20 -34.66 31.25
N LEU A 533 8.96 -34.55 29.93
CA LEU A 533 8.13 -35.50 29.19
C LEU A 533 8.68 -36.94 29.25
N GLY A 534 10.01 -37.10 29.11
CA GLY A 534 10.68 -38.38 29.22
C GLY A 534 10.49 -39.05 30.59
N ARG A 535 10.57 -38.26 31.68
CA ARG A 535 10.30 -38.75 33.05
C ARG A 535 8.84 -39.19 33.23
N MET A 536 7.90 -38.46 32.68
CA MET A 536 6.47 -38.78 32.72
C MET A 536 6.16 -40.11 32.02
N PHE A 537 6.64 -40.28 30.80
CA PHE A 537 6.44 -41.53 30.05
C PHE A 537 7.15 -42.73 30.66
N ALA A 538 8.30 -42.57 31.30
CA ALA A 538 9.01 -43.63 32.00
C ALA A 538 8.27 -44.13 33.25
N GLN A 539 7.42 -43.31 33.86
CA GLN A 539 6.64 -43.65 35.07
C GLN A 539 5.28 -44.30 34.75
N SER A 540 4.82 -44.18 33.49
CA SER A 540 3.55 -44.79 33.09
C SER A 540 3.67 -46.31 32.92
N ALA A 541 2.68 -47.08 33.42
CA ALA A 541 2.67 -48.52 33.43
C ALA A 541 2.58 -49.20 32.03
N GLY A 542 2.55 -48.41 30.95
CA GLY A 542 2.46 -48.82 29.55
C GLY A 542 3.70 -48.59 28.72
N GLY A 543 4.84 -48.27 29.32
CA GLY A 543 6.04 -47.72 28.70
C GLY A 543 6.79 -48.55 27.63
N SER A 544 6.24 -49.71 27.20
CA SER A 544 6.87 -50.51 26.13
C SER A 544 6.22 -50.36 24.74
N ALA A 545 5.05 -49.73 24.63
CA ALA A 545 4.36 -49.55 23.33
C ALA A 545 4.78 -48.29 22.54
N ALA A 546 5.66 -47.46 23.12
CA ALA A 546 5.99 -46.15 22.58
C ALA A 546 7.12 -46.13 21.52
N LEU A 547 7.58 -47.26 21.02
CA LEU A 547 8.81 -47.31 20.21
C LEU A 547 8.66 -48.00 18.84
N ASP A 548 7.45 -48.05 18.27
CA ASP A 548 7.34 -48.29 16.83
C ASP A 548 7.84 -47.02 16.09
N PRO A 549 8.84 -47.11 15.19
CA PRO A 549 9.37 -45.96 14.48
C PRO A 549 8.34 -45.14 13.66
N ALA A 550 7.18 -45.73 13.36
CA ALA A 550 6.08 -45.03 12.68
C ALA A 550 5.22 -44.16 13.63
N VAL A 551 5.19 -44.49 14.93
CA VAL A 551 4.39 -43.78 15.95
C VAL A 551 4.94 -42.39 16.27
N PRO A 552 6.28 -42.13 16.32
CA PRO A 552 6.81 -40.81 16.62
C PRO A 552 6.38 -39.73 15.63
N ALA A 553 6.34 -40.02 14.33
CA ALA A 553 5.96 -39.04 13.32
C ALA A 553 4.48 -38.65 13.41
N MET A 554 3.60 -39.63 13.69
CA MET A 554 2.16 -39.37 13.86
C MET A 554 1.87 -38.71 15.23
N ALA A 555 2.60 -39.10 16.28
CA ALA A 555 2.45 -38.52 17.60
C ALA A 555 3.06 -37.11 17.71
N ALA A 556 4.08 -36.82 16.91
CA ALA A 556 4.77 -35.52 16.97
C ALA A 556 3.85 -34.30 16.77
N SER A 557 2.80 -34.44 15.98
CA SER A 557 1.81 -33.39 15.74
C SER A 557 0.62 -33.39 16.72
N MET A 558 0.56 -34.37 17.64
CA MET A 558 -0.55 -34.44 18.61
C MET A 558 -0.33 -33.45 19.76
N PRO A 559 -1.36 -32.66 20.14
CA PRO A 559 -1.31 -31.84 21.35
C PRO A 559 -1.08 -32.70 22.60
N LEU A 560 -0.20 -32.19 23.48
CA LEU A 560 0.15 -32.94 24.72
C LEU A 560 -1.08 -33.27 25.55
N GLY A 561 -2.01 -32.33 25.71
CA GLY A 561 -3.27 -32.57 26.44
C GLY A 561 -4.14 -33.70 25.86
N ARG A 562 -4.09 -33.91 24.53
CA ARG A 562 -4.79 -35.03 23.89
C ARG A 562 -4.11 -36.36 24.19
N VAL A 563 -2.77 -36.38 24.19
CA VAL A 563 -2.02 -37.60 24.55
C VAL A 563 -2.31 -38.00 25.98
N LEU A 564 -2.36 -37.07 26.90
CA LEU A 564 -2.71 -37.30 28.30
C LEU A 564 -4.11 -37.91 28.48
N SER A 565 -5.05 -37.66 27.58
CA SER A 565 -6.40 -38.21 27.62
C SER A 565 -6.50 -39.68 27.16
N PHE A 566 -5.46 -40.23 26.50
CA PHE A 566 -5.45 -41.62 26.00
C PHE A 566 -4.96 -42.67 27.01
N GLY A 567 -4.39 -42.22 28.14
CA GLY A 567 -3.85 -43.15 29.16
C GLY A 567 -3.90 -42.51 30.56
N ASP A 568 -3.89 -43.41 31.56
CA ASP A 568 -3.68 -42.97 32.94
C ASP A 568 -2.16 -42.85 33.19
N PHE A 569 -1.66 -41.63 33.09
CA PHE A 569 -0.25 -41.28 33.30
C PHE A 569 0.04 -40.98 34.79
N GLY A 570 -0.99 -41.02 35.65
CA GLY A 570 -0.85 -40.73 37.09
C GLY A 570 -0.49 -39.29 37.42
N ILE A 571 -0.68 -38.35 36.43
CA ILE A 571 -0.39 -36.94 36.56
C ILE A 571 -1.57 -36.12 36.00
N GLU A 572 -2.05 -35.18 36.78
CA GLU A 572 -3.12 -34.29 36.37
C GLU A 572 -2.63 -33.20 35.39
N ALA A 573 -3.54 -32.73 34.52
CA ALA A 573 -3.23 -31.74 33.48
C ALA A 573 -2.57 -30.45 34.04
N ASP A 574 -3.06 -29.97 35.18
CA ASP A 574 -2.51 -28.77 35.84
C ASP A 574 -1.07 -28.96 36.33
N GLN A 575 -0.73 -30.20 36.75
CA GLN A 575 0.64 -30.52 37.15
C GLN A 575 1.58 -30.58 35.95
N VAL A 576 1.10 -31.05 34.81
CA VAL A 576 1.86 -31.05 33.57
C VAL A 576 2.11 -29.60 33.10
N GLN A 577 1.10 -28.74 33.13
CA GLN A 577 1.27 -27.34 32.79
C GLN A 577 2.29 -26.65 33.71
N ALA A 578 2.21 -26.84 35.00
CA ALA A 578 3.18 -26.30 35.95
C ALA A 578 4.63 -26.77 35.68
N LEU A 579 4.81 -28.00 35.20
CA LEU A 579 6.12 -28.53 34.82
C LEU A 579 6.62 -27.91 33.50
N LEU A 580 5.72 -27.65 32.54
CA LEU A 580 6.04 -26.96 31.30
C LEU A 580 6.43 -25.49 31.56
N ASP A 581 5.70 -24.81 32.45
CA ASP A 581 6.01 -23.44 32.87
C ASP A 581 7.39 -23.38 33.53
N ALA A 582 7.70 -24.30 34.44
CA ALA A 582 9.03 -24.39 35.06
C ALA A 582 10.16 -24.71 34.05
N ALA A 583 9.87 -25.48 33.01
CA ALA A 583 10.83 -25.77 31.94
C ALA A 583 11.03 -24.57 30.99
N ALA A 584 10.08 -23.66 30.91
CA ALA A 584 10.19 -22.44 30.11
C ALA A 584 11.09 -21.39 30.77
N ASP A 585 11.19 -21.40 32.11
CA ASP A 585 11.98 -20.43 32.88
C ASP A 585 13.48 -20.84 33.01
N GLY A 586 13.84 -22.05 32.66
CA GLY A 586 15.22 -22.58 32.71
C GLY A 586 15.90 -22.56 31.35
#